data_211d2e00a98cf91905491c3d7fe7df7d
#
_entry.id   211d2e00a98cf91905491c3d7fe7df7d
#
_cell.length_a   1.000
_cell.length_b   1.000
_cell.length_c   1.000
_cell.angle_alpha   90.00
_cell.angle_beta   90.00
_cell.angle_gamma   90.00
#
_symmetry.space_group_name_H-M   'P 1'
#
loop_
_entity.id
_entity.type
_entity.pdbx_description
1 polymer ?
#
loop_
_entity_poly.entity_id
_entity_poly.type
_entity_poly.pdbx_seq_one_letter_code
_entity_poly.pdbx_strand_id
1 'polypeptide(L)'
;IDSLLLYYIDKSTSDKLAFQSDICDLISKVQTTELTGKNPYPNINDYHLINNDWMNDIICLNSEISSKLKSIFDHRRGLKNHFIFNKSVVGNIRLMNEIAYNEKELPDKNIRLLGLFRFWNIINYFYVSKNLMDDNWDKILYESIPLFINAKTTRQYHLAIYWMISKLKDTHASYPHSIDPVTTGGFRPNFRM
;
A
#
# COMPACT_ATOMS: atom_id res chain seq x y z
N ILE A 1 4.88 -12.19 -1.15
CA ILE A 1 5.09 -10.93 -0.40
C ILE A 1 4.33 -10.97 0.91
N ASP A 2 3.00 -11.22 0.91
CA ASP A 2 2.18 -11.24 2.14
C ASP A 2 2.75 -12.14 3.23
N SER A 3 3.15 -13.36 2.87
CA SER A 3 3.74 -14.31 3.84
C SER A 3 5.00 -13.76 4.51
N LEU A 4 5.82 -13.03 3.77
CA LEU A 4 7.02 -12.38 4.29
C LEU A 4 6.65 -11.21 5.20
N LEU A 5 5.72 -10.35 4.78
CA LEU A 5 5.23 -9.25 5.61
C LEU A 5 4.62 -9.75 6.91
N LEU A 6 3.73 -10.76 6.84
CA LEU A 6 3.11 -11.35 8.02
C LEU A 6 4.15 -11.96 8.98
N TYR A 7 5.18 -12.61 8.44
CA TYR A 7 6.27 -13.15 9.24
C TYR A 7 7.01 -12.06 10.03
N TYR A 8 7.38 -10.94 9.38
CA TYR A 8 8.10 -9.86 10.04
C TYR A 8 7.22 -9.06 11.00
N ILE A 9 5.94 -8.89 10.70
CA ILE A 9 4.97 -8.29 11.63
C ILE A 9 4.85 -9.11 12.92
N ASP A 10 4.81 -10.44 12.79
CA ASP A 10 4.62 -11.34 13.93
C ASP A 10 5.87 -11.43 14.81
N LYS A 11 7.03 -11.58 14.20
CA LYS A 11 8.28 -11.76 14.95
C LYS A 11 8.82 -10.50 15.60
N SER A 12 8.36 -9.32 15.23
CA SER A 12 8.89 -8.04 15.73
C SER A 12 10.43 -8.00 15.67
N THR A 13 11.01 -8.67 14.67
CA THR A 13 12.46 -8.85 14.62
C THR A 13 13.16 -7.58 14.17
N SER A 14 14.18 -7.20 14.90
CA SER A 14 15.14 -6.18 14.51
C SER A 14 16.36 -6.78 13.78
N ASP A 15 16.32 -8.07 13.44
CA ASP A 15 17.41 -8.72 12.74
C ASP A 15 17.46 -8.27 11.26
N LYS A 16 18.26 -7.25 11.07
CA LYS A 16 18.47 -6.64 9.75
C LYS A 16 19.09 -7.63 8.75
N LEU A 17 19.98 -8.50 9.18
CA LEU A 17 20.65 -9.45 8.28
C LEU A 17 19.66 -10.51 7.79
N ALA A 18 18.82 -11.04 8.69
CA ALA A 18 17.78 -11.97 8.31
C ALA A 18 16.78 -11.32 7.34
N PHE A 19 16.35 -10.09 7.60
CA PHE A 19 15.48 -9.32 6.69
C PHE A 19 16.12 -9.13 5.31
N GLN A 20 17.39 -8.74 5.25
CA GLN A 20 18.12 -8.55 3.99
C GLN A 20 18.25 -9.87 3.22
N SER A 21 18.53 -10.98 3.89
CA SER A 21 18.59 -12.30 3.27
C SER A 21 17.25 -12.69 2.65
N ASP A 22 16.15 -12.54 3.38
CA ASP A 22 14.82 -12.92 2.91
C ASP A 22 14.35 -12.04 1.73
N ILE A 23 14.65 -10.75 1.76
CA ILE A 23 14.39 -9.85 0.62
C ILE A 23 15.23 -10.25 -0.59
N CYS A 24 16.50 -10.59 -0.39
CA CYS A 24 17.38 -11.03 -1.47
C CYS A 24 16.85 -12.30 -2.13
N ASP A 25 16.39 -13.27 -1.34
CA ASP A 25 15.78 -14.52 -1.82
C ASP A 25 14.47 -14.27 -2.57
N LEU A 26 13.64 -13.33 -2.08
CA LEU A 26 12.42 -12.95 -2.77
C LEU A 26 12.71 -12.32 -4.12
N ILE A 27 13.64 -11.37 -4.17
CA ILE A 27 14.01 -10.64 -5.39
C ILE A 27 14.67 -11.56 -6.41
N SER A 28 15.48 -12.53 -5.98
CA SER A 28 16.14 -13.48 -6.88
C SER A 28 15.16 -14.38 -7.65
N LYS A 29 13.94 -14.55 -7.12
CA LYS A 29 12.86 -15.29 -7.80
C LYS A 29 12.15 -14.47 -8.88
N VAL A 30 12.38 -13.17 -8.92
CA VAL A 30 11.81 -12.30 -9.96
C VAL A 30 12.57 -12.53 -11.25
N GLN A 31 11.92 -13.14 -12.22
CA GLN A 31 12.50 -13.32 -13.56
C GLN A 31 12.56 -11.96 -14.26
N THR A 32 13.75 -11.44 -14.43
CA THR A 32 14.01 -10.33 -15.34
C THR A 32 14.10 -10.90 -16.75
N THR A 33 13.16 -10.54 -17.61
CA THR A 33 13.33 -10.73 -19.06
C THR A 33 14.08 -9.53 -19.59
N GLU A 34 15.10 -9.76 -20.40
CA GLU A 34 15.69 -8.69 -21.20
C GLU A 34 14.56 -7.97 -21.96
N LEU A 35 14.47 -6.66 -21.76
CA LEU A 35 13.55 -5.85 -22.54
C LEU A 35 14.08 -5.81 -23.97
N THR A 36 13.56 -6.64 -24.83
CA THR A 36 13.77 -6.58 -26.27
C THR A 36 12.99 -5.44 -26.93
N GLY A 37 12.52 -4.46 -26.18
CA GLY A 37 11.73 -3.33 -26.65
C GLY A 37 12.08 -2.02 -25.97
N LYS A 38 11.78 -0.90 -26.64
CA LYS A 38 11.87 0.43 -26.04
C LYS A 38 11.05 0.47 -24.76
N ASN A 39 11.62 1.04 -23.71
CA ASN A 39 10.88 1.33 -22.47
C ASN A 39 9.54 1.99 -22.86
N PRO A 40 8.39 1.36 -22.57
CA PRO A 40 7.08 1.97 -22.87
C PRO A 40 6.83 3.26 -22.10
N TYR A 41 7.70 3.58 -21.13
CA TYR A 41 7.68 4.81 -20.34
C TYR A 41 8.99 5.58 -20.53
N PRO A 42 9.19 6.27 -21.68
CA PRO A 42 10.48 6.90 -22.04
C PRO A 42 10.89 8.03 -21.10
N ASN A 43 9.95 8.61 -20.35
CA ASN A 43 10.20 9.74 -19.46
C ASN A 43 9.74 9.41 -18.03
N ILE A 44 10.58 8.68 -17.29
CA ILE A 44 10.36 8.46 -15.84
C ILE A 44 10.24 9.80 -15.10
N ASN A 45 10.84 10.86 -15.61
CA ASN A 45 10.76 12.20 -15.04
C ASN A 45 9.33 12.80 -15.07
N ASP A 46 8.42 12.31 -15.90
CA ASP A 46 7.03 12.76 -15.92
C ASP A 46 6.18 12.13 -14.81
N TYR A 47 6.69 11.10 -14.12
CA TYR A 47 6.03 10.45 -12.98
C TYR A 47 6.51 11.03 -11.65
N HIS A 48 6.37 12.34 -11.48
CA HIS A 48 6.71 13.06 -10.22
C HIS A 48 5.99 12.53 -8.96
N LEU A 49 5.03 11.62 -9.14
CA LEU A 49 4.23 11.05 -8.05
C LEU A 49 4.85 9.80 -7.41
N ILE A 50 5.77 9.13 -8.11
CA ILE A 50 6.36 7.88 -7.63
C ILE A 50 7.72 8.17 -7.02
N ASN A 51 7.80 8.11 -5.70
CA ASN A 51 9.08 8.16 -5.00
C ASN A 51 9.66 6.75 -4.89
N ASN A 52 10.75 6.49 -5.59
CA ASN A 52 11.50 5.25 -5.53
C ASN A 52 12.85 5.41 -4.78
N ASP A 53 13.06 6.52 -4.08
CA ASP A 53 14.31 6.81 -3.36
C ASP A 53 14.61 5.78 -2.28
N TRP A 54 13.57 5.13 -1.73
CA TRP A 54 13.71 4.03 -0.79
C TRP A 54 14.59 2.87 -1.31
N MET A 55 14.66 2.67 -2.64
CA MET A 55 15.56 1.68 -3.24
C MET A 55 17.04 2.02 -3.04
N ASN A 56 17.35 3.26 -2.65
CA ASN A 56 18.68 3.73 -2.34
C ASN A 56 18.99 3.70 -0.83
N ASP A 57 18.05 3.30 0.00
CA ASP A 57 18.23 3.23 1.44
C ASP A 57 19.19 2.09 1.82
N ILE A 58 20.48 2.40 1.82
CA ILE A 58 21.54 1.46 2.21
C ILE A 58 21.56 1.14 3.72
N ILE A 59 20.78 1.87 4.51
CA ILE A 59 20.63 1.57 5.94
C ILE A 59 19.75 0.33 6.11
N CYS A 60 18.62 0.28 5.41
CA CYS A 60 17.71 -0.87 5.44
C CYS A 60 18.12 -1.95 4.43
N LEU A 61 18.52 -1.52 3.22
CA LEU A 61 18.92 -2.40 2.13
C LEU A 61 20.44 -2.36 1.99
N ASN A 62 21.07 -3.48 1.67
CA ASN A 62 22.47 -3.45 1.25
C ASN A 62 22.60 -3.05 -0.22
N SER A 63 23.85 -2.81 -0.68
CA SER A 63 24.12 -2.40 -2.06
C SER A 63 23.68 -3.42 -3.10
N GLU A 64 23.75 -4.71 -2.78
CA GLU A 64 23.34 -5.81 -3.66
C GLU A 64 21.81 -5.77 -3.89
N ILE A 65 21.03 -5.66 -2.81
CA ILE A 65 19.57 -5.58 -2.88
C ILE A 65 19.15 -4.33 -3.66
N SER A 66 19.76 -3.18 -3.36
CA SER A 66 19.51 -1.92 -4.05
C SER A 66 19.75 -2.05 -5.55
N SER A 67 20.87 -2.64 -5.94
CA SER A 67 21.21 -2.86 -7.35
C SER A 67 20.23 -3.80 -8.05
N LYS A 68 19.84 -4.90 -7.39
CA LYS A 68 18.83 -5.84 -7.92
C LYS A 68 17.46 -5.19 -8.08
N LEU A 69 17.01 -4.40 -7.11
CA LEU A 69 15.74 -3.67 -7.18
C LEU A 69 15.71 -2.68 -8.34
N LYS A 70 16.79 -1.92 -8.53
CA LYS A 70 16.93 -1.00 -9.67
C LYS A 70 16.89 -1.77 -10.99
N SER A 71 17.60 -2.88 -11.08
CA SER A 71 17.57 -3.74 -12.28
C SER A 71 16.16 -4.24 -12.58
N ILE A 72 15.41 -4.69 -11.56
CA ILE A 72 14.02 -5.12 -11.75
C ILE A 72 13.14 -3.94 -12.21
N PHE A 73 13.35 -2.77 -11.63
CA PHE A 73 12.62 -1.56 -11.99
C PHE A 73 12.88 -1.16 -13.44
N ASP A 74 14.12 -1.20 -13.89
CA ASP A 74 14.53 -0.82 -15.24
C ASP A 74 14.10 -1.86 -16.29
N HIS A 75 14.09 -3.15 -15.92
CA HIS A 75 13.74 -4.28 -16.79
C HIS A 75 12.34 -4.83 -16.50
N ARG A 76 11.44 -4.01 -15.93
CA ARG A 76 10.07 -4.43 -15.66
C ARG A 76 9.34 -4.81 -16.95
N ARG A 77 8.60 -5.91 -16.88
CA ARG A 77 7.77 -6.37 -17.98
C ARG A 77 6.64 -5.36 -18.24
N GLY A 78 6.30 -5.19 -19.52
CA GLY A 78 5.21 -4.31 -19.94
C GLY A 78 3.86 -4.64 -19.30
N LEU A 79 2.84 -3.92 -19.66
CA LEU A 79 1.53 -3.71 -19.07
C LEU A 79 0.69 -4.92 -18.59
N LYS A 80 1.13 -6.16 -18.82
CA LYS A 80 0.43 -7.36 -18.29
C LYS A 80 0.90 -7.67 -16.89
N ASN A 81 0.20 -7.13 -15.91
CA ASN A 81 0.44 -7.42 -14.51
C ASN A 81 -0.69 -8.32 -13.97
N HIS A 82 -0.35 -9.31 -13.16
CA HIS A 82 -1.32 -10.22 -12.55
C HIS A 82 -2.24 -9.51 -11.55
N PHE A 83 -1.74 -8.50 -10.87
CA PHE A 83 -2.45 -7.78 -9.80
C PHE A 83 -3.07 -6.46 -10.26
N ILE A 84 -2.64 -5.91 -11.38
CA ILE A 84 -3.08 -4.61 -11.86
C ILE A 84 -3.70 -4.77 -13.23
N PHE A 85 -4.94 -4.34 -13.35
CA PHE A 85 -5.67 -4.34 -14.59
C PHE A 85 -6.15 -2.94 -14.93
N ASN A 86 -5.78 -2.45 -16.12
CA ASN A 86 -6.28 -1.19 -16.65
C ASN A 86 -7.38 -1.51 -17.68
N LYS A 87 -8.62 -1.30 -17.29
CA LYS A 87 -9.79 -1.62 -18.15
C LYS A 87 -10.51 -0.38 -18.67
N SER A 88 -10.22 0.81 -18.17
CA SER A 88 -10.99 1.98 -18.54
C SER A 88 -10.32 2.80 -19.63
N VAL A 89 -11.11 3.41 -20.48
CA VAL A 89 -10.67 4.44 -21.44
C VAL A 89 -9.99 5.62 -20.69
N VAL A 90 -10.32 5.80 -19.43
CA VAL A 90 -9.81 6.86 -18.53
C VAL A 90 -8.54 6.45 -17.79
N GLY A 91 -8.08 5.20 -17.95
CA GLY A 91 -6.83 4.76 -17.31
C GLY A 91 -6.94 4.36 -15.81
N ASN A 92 -8.17 4.26 -15.27
CA ASN A 92 -8.34 3.85 -13.86
C ASN A 92 -7.79 2.45 -13.62
N ILE A 93 -6.97 2.32 -12.58
CA ILE A 93 -6.37 1.05 -12.18
C ILE A 93 -7.37 0.26 -11.34
N ARG A 94 -7.50 -1.01 -11.65
CA ARG A 94 -8.23 -1.97 -10.84
C ARG A 94 -7.25 -3.00 -10.30
N LEU A 95 -7.22 -3.13 -8.98
CA LEU A 95 -6.46 -4.19 -8.32
C LEU A 95 -7.27 -5.49 -8.37
N MET A 96 -6.60 -6.57 -8.74
CA MET A 96 -7.22 -7.89 -8.90
C MET A 96 -6.31 -8.97 -8.33
N ASN A 97 -6.89 -10.13 -8.08
CA ASN A 97 -6.17 -11.34 -7.63
C ASN A 97 -5.43 -11.18 -6.29
N GLU A 98 -5.77 -10.15 -5.52
CA GLU A 98 -5.31 -10.04 -4.14
C GLU A 98 -6.04 -11.06 -3.27
N ILE A 99 -5.31 -11.70 -2.36
CA ILE A 99 -5.92 -12.64 -1.40
C ILE A 99 -6.82 -11.84 -0.45
N ALA A 100 -8.10 -12.23 -0.40
CA ALA A 100 -9.04 -11.67 0.55
C ALA A 100 -9.01 -12.49 1.85
N TYR A 101 -8.66 -11.85 2.95
CA TYR A 101 -8.63 -12.44 4.28
C TYR A 101 -9.94 -12.12 5.02
N ASN A 102 -11.07 -12.63 4.51
CA ASN A 102 -12.42 -12.21 4.92
C ASN A 102 -13.02 -13.06 6.05
N GLU A 103 -12.22 -13.80 6.79
CA GLU A 103 -12.73 -14.83 7.71
C GLU A 103 -13.40 -14.27 8.97
N LYS A 104 -13.13 -13.02 9.35
CA LYS A 104 -13.63 -12.44 10.59
C LYS A 104 -13.99 -10.95 10.39
N GLU A 105 -15.05 -10.51 11.08
CA GLU A 105 -15.41 -9.08 11.15
C GLU A 105 -14.30 -8.23 11.79
N LEU A 106 -13.63 -8.75 12.82
CA LEU A 106 -12.40 -8.19 13.37
C LEU A 106 -11.24 -9.12 13.01
N PRO A 107 -10.48 -8.83 11.96
CA PRO A 107 -9.31 -9.61 11.59
C PRO A 107 -8.23 -9.61 12.69
N ASP A 108 -7.38 -10.62 12.69
CA ASP A 108 -6.23 -10.66 13.58
C ASP A 108 -5.30 -9.47 13.34
N LYS A 109 -4.55 -9.06 14.37
CA LYS A 109 -3.65 -7.90 14.34
C LYS A 109 -2.76 -7.87 13.07
N ASN A 110 -2.20 -8.99 12.71
CA ASN A 110 -1.29 -9.09 11.57
C ASN A 110 -2.02 -8.85 10.23
N ILE A 111 -3.23 -9.35 10.11
CA ILE A 111 -4.07 -9.12 8.90
C ILE A 111 -4.52 -7.66 8.83
N ARG A 112 -4.86 -7.04 9.97
CA ARG A 112 -5.17 -5.60 10.00
C ARG A 112 -3.98 -4.75 9.55
N LEU A 113 -2.77 -5.07 10.00
CA LEU A 113 -1.55 -4.37 9.58
C LEU A 113 -1.23 -4.64 8.10
N LEU A 114 -1.42 -5.86 7.61
CA LEU A 114 -1.27 -6.15 6.19
C LEU A 114 -2.24 -5.29 5.35
N GLY A 115 -3.50 -5.19 5.77
CA GLY A 115 -4.49 -4.32 5.12
C GLY A 115 -4.08 -2.85 5.12
N LEU A 116 -3.56 -2.35 6.26
CA LEU A 116 -3.02 -1.01 6.38
C LEU A 116 -1.89 -0.75 5.38
N PHE A 117 -0.89 -1.65 5.32
CA PHE A 117 0.25 -1.49 4.41
C PHE A 117 -0.15 -1.59 2.95
N ARG A 118 -1.08 -2.48 2.60
CA ARG A 118 -1.63 -2.57 1.24
C ARG A 118 -2.33 -1.27 0.84
N PHE A 119 -3.21 -0.76 1.69
CA PHE A 119 -3.91 0.49 1.42
C PHE A 119 -2.95 1.67 1.30
N TRP A 120 -1.97 1.76 2.22
CA TRP A 120 -0.95 2.81 2.16
C TRP A 120 -0.18 2.77 0.84
N ASN A 121 0.25 1.59 0.38
CA ASN A 121 0.96 1.41 -0.88
C ASN A 121 0.10 1.80 -2.08
N ILE A 122 -1.19 1.42 -2.09
CA ILE A 122 -2.11 1.78 -3.18
C ILE A 122 -2.17 3.31 -3.33
N ILE A 123 -2.37 4.02 -2.24
CA ILE A 123 -2.40 5.49 -2.27
C ILE A 123 -1.03 6.05 -2.65
N ASN A 124 0.03 5.52 -2.08
CA ASN A 124 1.39 6.01 -2.33
C ASN A 124 1.77 5.96 -3.82
N TYR A 125 1.34 4.93 -4.53
CA TYR A 125 1.75 4.70 -5.92
C TYR A 125 0.70 5.07 -6.97
N PHE A 126 -0.57 5.13 -6.60
CA PHE A 126 -1.65 5.29 -7.58
C PHE A 126 -2.57 6.48 -7.35
N TYR A 127 -2.50 7.13 -6.19
CA TYR A 127 -3.34 8.30 -5.93
C TYR A 127 -2.72 9.56 -6.55
N VAL A 128 -3.35 10.04 -7.62
CA VAL A 128 -2.84 11.17 -8.42
C VAL A 128 -2.77 12.49 -7.64
N SER A 129 -3.63 12.67 -6.65
CA SER A 129 -3.68 13.90 -5.85
C SER A 129 -2.82 13.81 -4.56
N LYS A 130 -1.94 12.83 -4.44
CA LYS A 130 -1.11 12.65 -3.24
C LYS A 130 -0.31 13.91 -2.87
N ASN A 131 0.21 14.61 -3.86
CA ASN A 131 1.00 15.83 -3.64
C ASN A 131 0.15 17.05 -3.22
N LEU A 132 -1.17 16.95 -3.28
CA LEU A 132 -2.12 17.98 -2.86
C LEU A 132 -2.66 17.71 -1.45
N MET A 133 -2.22 16.63 -0.80
CA MET A 133 -2.62 16.31 0.57
C MET A 133 -1.96 17.28 1.55
N ASP A 134 -2.67 17.65 2.60
CA ASP A 134 -2.16 18.54 3.65
C ASP A 134 -1.12 17.86 4.53
N ASP A 135 -1.31 16.56 4.77
CA ASP A 135 -0.43 15.76 5.62
C ASP A 135 0.52 14.90 4.76
N ASN A 136 1.73 14.69 5.25
CA ASN A 136 2.66 13.74 4.67
C ASN A 136 2.13 12.31 4.81
N TRP A 137 2.06 11.57 3.69
CA TRP A 137 1.46 10.23 3.65
C TRP A 137 2.24 9.20 4.50
N ASP A 138 3.56 9.33 4.62
CA ASP A 138 4.37 8.49 5.50
C ASP A 138 4.03 8.76 6.98
N LYS A 139 3.84 10.03 7.37
CA LYS A 139 3.39 10.39 8.71
C LYS A 139 2.04 9.75 9.03
N ILE A 140 1.10 9.78 8.08
CA ILE A 140 -0.22 9.13 8.25
C ILE A 140 -0.07 7.63 8.49
N LEU A 141 0.87 6.94 7.81
CA LEU A 141 1.16 5.54 8.09
C LEU A 141 1.60 5.33 9.54
N TYR A 142 2.58 6.10 10.02
CA TYR A 142 3.07 5.98 11.40
C TYR A 142 1.98 6.21 12.43
N GLU A 143 1.12 7.19 12.21
CA GLU A 143 -0.03 7.49 13.10
C GLU A 143 -1.12 6.41 13.02
N SER A 144 -1.27 5.73 11.89
CA SER A 144 -2.24 4.65 11.69
C SER A 144 -1.85 3.35 12.39
N ILE A 145 -0.56 3.01 12.42
CA ILE A 145 -0.07 1.73 12.98
C ILE A 145 -0.64 1.45 14.37
N PRO A 146 -0.53 2.35 15.36
CA PRO A 146 -1.08 2.10 16.69
C PRO A 146 -2.61 1.97 16.71
N LEU A 147 -3.34 2.64 15.82
CA LEU A 147 -4.80 2.53 15.73
C LEU A 147 -5.20 1.12 15.26
N PHE A 148 -4.49 0.58 14.28
CA PHE A 148 -4.75 -0.76 13.75
C PHE A 148 -4.31 -1.87 14.71
N ILE A 149 -3.19 -1.69 15.42
CA ILE A 149 -2.70 -2.65 16.43
C ILE A 149 -3.67 -2.73 17.61
N ASN A 150 -4.08 -1.58 18.14
CA ASN A 150 -4.82 -1.50 19.41
C ASN A 150 -6.34 -1.69 19.25
N ALA A 151 -6.85 -1.82 18.03
CA ALA A 151 -8.27 -2.09 17.81
C ALA A 151 -8.67 -3.44 18.43
N LYS A 152 -9.53 -3.40 19.45
CA LYS A 152 -10.06 -4.56 20.19
C LYS A 152 -11.47 -4.96 19.77
N THR A 153 -12.12 -4.12 18.98
CA THR A 153 -13.49 -4.34 18.48
C THR A 153 -13.56 -4.00 17.00
N THR A 154 -14.50 -4.61 16.28
CA THR A 154 -14.80 -4.30 14.89
C THR A 154 -15.03 -2.80 14.69
N ARG A 155 -15.75 -2.17 15.59
CA ARG A 155 -15.97 -0.72 15.55
C ARG A 155 -14.68 0.10 15.61
N GLN A 156 -13.75 -0.23 16.51
CA GLN A 156 -12.45 0.46 16.61
C GLN A 156 -11.62 0.26 15.35
N TYR A 157 -11.66 -0.92 14.77
CA TYR A 157 -10.97 -1.21 13.52
C TYR A 157 -11.56 -0.39 12.36
N HIS A 158 -12.87 -0.36 12.21
CA HIS A 158 -13.51 0.47 11.19
C HIS A 158 -13.23 1.96 11.38
N LEU A 159 -13.22 2.45 12.62
CA LEU A 159 -12.84 3.84 12.91
C LEU A 159 -11.39 4.14 12.51
N ALA A 160 -10.46 3.21 12.71
CA ALA A 160 -9.09 3.37 12.26
C ALA A 160 -9.01 3.46 10.71
N ILE A 161 -9.77 2.64 9.99
CA ILE A 161 -9.87 2.71 8.52
C ILE A 161 -10.45 4.06 8.08
N TYR A 162 -11.56 4.49 8.69
CA TYR A 162 -12.17 5.79 8.36
C TYR A 162 -11.25 6.96 8.64
N TRP A 163 -10.52 6.91 9.75
CA TRP A 163 -9.54 7.95 10.08
C TRP A 163 -8.49 8.07 8.96
N MET A 164 -7.95 6.95 8.49
CA MET A 164 -6.97 6.95 7.42
C MET A 164 -7.56 7.44 6.08
N ILE A 165 -8.77 7.00 5.72
CA ILE A 165 -9.46 7.43 4.50
C ILE A 165 -9.78 8.93 4.56
N SER A 166 -10.17 9.46 5.72
CA SER A 166 -10.48 10.89 5.88
C SER A 166 -9.30 11.81 5.58
N LYS A 167 -8.06 11.29 5.68
CA LYS A 167 -6.85 12.03 5.37
C LYS A 167 -6.66 12.29 3.88
N LEU A 168 -7.32 11.51 3.02
CA LEU A 168 -7.29 11.73 1.56
C LEU A 168 -8.06 12.99 1.16
N LYS A 169 -9.05 13.43 1.97
CA LYS A 169 -9.93 14.56 1.65
C LYS A 169 -10.59 14.46 0.27
N ASP A 170 -10.82 13.24 -0.19
CA ASP A 170 -11.43 12.94 -1.48
C ASP A 170 -12.85 12.43 -1.26
N THR A 171 -13.83 13.10 -1.87
CA THR A 171 -15.26 12.74 -1.78
C THR A 171 -15.58 11.40 -2.44
N HIS A 172 -14.71 10.90 -3.32
CA HIS A 172 -14.84 9.59 -3.96
C HIS A 172 -14.27 8.47 -3.11
N ALA A 173 -13.47 8.80 -2.10
CA ALA A 173 -12.93 7.81 -1.17
C ALA A 173 -14.01 7.38 -0.19
N SER A 174 -14.53 6.17 -0.36
CA SER A 174 -15.58 5.61 0.48
C SER A 174 -15.19 4.25 1.03
N TYR A 175 -15.69 3.94 2.22
CA TYR A 175 -15.58 2.62 2.82
C TYR A 175 -16.98 2.00 2.95
N PRO A 176 -17.22 0.82 2.33
CA PRO A 176 -18.59 0.31 2.15
C PRO A 176 -19.26 -0.21 3.42
N HIS A 177 -18.54 -0.32 4.53
CA HIS A 177 -19.13 -0.77 5.77
C HIS A 177 -19.86 0.40 6.44
N SER A 178 -21.17 0.25 6.65
CA SER A 178 -21.93 1.18 7.49
C SER A 178 -21.41 1.08 8.92
N ILE A 179 -20.79 2.14 9.40
CA ILE A 179 -20.66 2.32 10.84
C ILE A 179 -22.09 2.56 11.33
N ASP A 180 -22.50 1.82 12.38
CA ASP A 180 -23.73 2.02 13.08
C ASP A 180 -24.01 3.55 13.25
N PRO A 181 -25.24 4.06 12.96
CA PRO A 181 -25.60 5.47 13.10
C PRO A 181 -25.23 6.06 14.47
N VAL A 182 -25.17 5.25 15.51
CA VAL A 182 -24.66 5.61 16.85
C VAL A 182 -23.18 6.01 16.80
N THR A 183 -22.44 5.54 15.79
CA THR A 183 -21.00 5.78 15.65
C THR A 183 -20.68 7.10 14.95
N THR A 184 -21.54 7.52 14.04
CA THR A 184 -21.39 8.78 13.29
C THR A 184 -22.09 9.96 13.96
N GLY A 185 -22.69 9.73 15.17
CA GLY A 185 -23.57 10.70 15.77
C GLY A 185 -24.69 11.03 14.79
N GLY A 186 -25.90 10.59 14.97
CA GLY A 186 -27.05 10.75 14.04
C GLY A 186 -27.41 12.19 13.66
N PHE A 187 -26.44 13.08 13.67
CA PHE A 187 -26.57 14.46 13.23
C PHE A 187 -26.30 14.50 11.71
N ARG A 188 -27.34 14.31 10.95
CA ARG A 188 -27.34 14.83 9.58
C ARG A 188 -27.61 16.33 9.67
N PRO A 189 -26.70 17.20 9.23
CA PRO A 189 -27.01 18.62 9.11
C PRO A 189 -28.24 18.75 8.21
N ASN A 190 -29.21 19.53 8.64
CA ASN A 190 -30.49 19.75 7.98
C ASN A 190 -30.29 20.70 6.77
N PHE A 191 -29.34 20.39 5.88
CA PHE A 191 -29.20 21.10 4.62
C PHE A 191 -29.97 20.34 3.53
N ARG A 192 -31.17 20.85 3.22
CA ARG A 192 -31.78 20.59 1.91
C ARG A 192 -31.20 21.64 0.97
N MET A 193 -30.43 21.22 -0.03
CA MET A 193 -30.22 21.98 -1.26
C MET A 193 -31.40 21.76 -2.18
#